data_d914bb9d98e2088163c0ce69d27b1813
#
_entry.id   d914bb9d98e2088163c0ce69d27b1813
#
_cell.length_a   1.000
_cell.length_b   1.000
_cell.length_c   1.000
_cell.angle_alpha   90.00
_cell.angle_beta   90.00
_cell.angle_gamma   90.00
#
_symmetry.space_group_name_H-M   'P 1'
#
loop_
_entity.id
_entity.type
_entity.pdbx_description
1 polymer ?
#
loop_
_entity_poly.entity_id
_entity_poly.type
_entity_poly.pdbx_seq_one_letter_code
_entity_poly.pdbx_strand_id
1 'polypeptide(L)'
;MSSTSQIENRIILPKWGILGAGAMGWLWTYYLQRAKIDTLLLQRQNTSYRECIIQKDNLFENCRTSATKSDNPSLPTLEALIIATKAYSVRSALLPLQEALISKQIPIILLQNGLGVFEEVRKLFSEQPILILSTSNGAYWHEYEFLKLTGTGPSYLGTLDNSVPRSLINILFKRLRATGLPVLLTDNILKQLWEKLLVNCSINSLSALWLCRNGDLLDNPNSKQIWKRIVHEGVQ
;
A
#
# COMPACT_ATOMS: atom_id res chain seq x y z
N MET A 1 18.23 -37.58 36.08
CA MET A 1 17.04 -37.33 35.23
C MET A 1 17.17 -35.92 34.70
N SER A 2 17.73 -35.81 33.52
CA SER A 2 18.03 -34.54 32.86
C SER A 2 16.79 -34.10 32.01
N SER A 3 16.13 -33.06 32.43
CA SER A 3 15.10 -32.39 31.64
C SER A 3 15.78 -31.49 30.63
N THR A 4 15.93 -32.03 29.43
CA THR A 4 16.36 -31.26 28.25
C THR A 4 15.23 -30.32 27.86
N SER A 5 15.36 -29.05 28.19
CA SER A 5 14.46 -27.98 27.70
C SER A 5 14.67 -27.86 26.20
N GLN A 6 13.72 -28.38 25.45
CA GLN A 6 13.59 -28.06 24.01
C GLN A 6 13.26 -26.58 23.88
N ILE A 7 14.27 -25.78 23.61
CA ILE A 7 14.06 -24.41 23.08
C ILE A 7 13.51 -24.61 21.66
N GLU A 8 12.18 -24.60 21.53
CA GLU A 8 11.54 -24.47 20.23
C GLU A 8 12.04 -23.17 19.60
N ASN A 9 12.87 -23.27 18.58
CA ASN A 9 13.20 -22.18 17.68
C ASN A 9 11.88 -21.71 17.02
N ARG A 10 11.14 -20.85 17.69
CA ARG A 10 10.03 -20.12 17.07
C ARG A 10 10.62 -19.32 15.92
N ILE A 11 10.38 -19.78 14.70
CA ILE A 11 10.62 -18.99 13.49
C ILE A 11 9.74 -17.72 13.65
N ILE A 12 10.39 -16.63 14.04
CA ILE A 12 9.70 -15.33 14.10
C ILE A 12 9.41 -14.94 12.66
N LEU A 13 8.16 -15.09 12.23
CA LEU A 13 7.72 -14.64 10.92
C LEU A 13 7.88 -13.12 10.84
N PRO A 14 8.33 -12.60 9.68
CA PRO A 14 8.42 -11.16 9.48
C PRO A 14 7.03 -10.55 9.66
N LYS A 15 6.95 -9.50 10.46
CA LYS A 15 5.70 -8.79 10.74
C LYS A 15 5.67 -7.45 10.02
N TRP A 16 4.62 -7.22 9.24
CA TRP A 16 4.41 -5.96 8.53
C TRP A 16 3.22 -5.21 9.12
N GLY A 17 3.42 -3.91 9.34
CA GLY A 17 2.34 -3.01 9.70
C GLY A 17 1.59 -2.49 8.47
N ILE A 18 0.28 -2.35 8.57
CA ILE A 18 -0.55 -1.67 7.56
C ILE A 18 -1.33 -0.56 8.25
N LEU A 19 -1.00 0.69 7.96
CA LEU A 19 -1.69 1.85 8.49
C LEU A 19 -2.84 2.26 7.57
N GLY A 20 -4.06 1.95 8.00
CA GLY A 20 -5.29 2.21 7.28
C GLY A 20 -6.02 0.95 6.82
N ALA A 21 -7.23 0.74 7.39
CA ALA A 21 -8.11 -0.40 7.11
C ALA A 21 -9.05 -0.18 5.91
N GLY A 22 -8.63 0.61 4.92
CA GLY A 22 -9.34 0.80 3.66
C GLY A 22 -9.15 -0.36 2.69
N ALA A 23 -9.75 -0.28 1.51
CA ALA A 23 -9.67 -1.33 0.49
C ALA A 23 -8.24 -1.73 0.14
N MET A 24 -7.34 -0.75 -0.04
CA MET A 24 -5.93 -1.02 -0.35
C MET A 24 -5.17 -1.63 0.84
N GLY A 25 -5.49 -1.21 2.07
CA GLY A 25 -4.90 -1.82 3.27
C GLY A 25 -5.25 -3.30 3.39
N TRP A 26 -6.51 -3.65 3.17
CA TRP A 26 -6.97 -5.03 3.18
C TRP A 26 -6.43 -5.86 2.01
N LEU A 27 -6.31 -5.27 0.82
CA LEU A 27 -5.67 -5.93 -0.32
C LEU A 27 -4.25 -6.37 0.05
N TRP A 28 -3.44 -5.47 0.57
CA TRP A 28 -2.05 -5.80 0.94
C TRP A 28 -1.99 -6.73 2.15
N THR A 29 -2.87 -6.59 3.15
CA THR A 29 -2.99 -7.54 4.26
C THR A 29 -3.21 -8.96 3.74
N TYR A 30 -4.19 -9.14 2.85
CA TYR A 30 -4.52 -10.44 2.26
C TYR A 30 -3.35 -11.06 1.51
N TYR A 31 -2.70 -10.32 0.63
CA TYR A 31 -1.61 -10.87 -0.16
C TYR A 31 -0.33 -11.12 0.65
N LEU A 32 -0.02 -10.29 1.64
CA LEU A 32 1.10 -10.52 2.56
C LEU A 32 0.89 -11.81 3.39
N GLN A 33 -0.31 -12.03 3.90
CA GLN A 33 -0.62 -13.25 4.66
C GLN A 33 -0.51 -14.51 3.78
N ARG A 34 -0.93 -14.45 2.53
CA ARG A 34 -0.73 -15.56 1.58
C ARG A 34 0.75 -15.85 1.31
N ALA A 35 1.60 -14.85 1.45
CA ALA A 35 3.07 -15.00 1.41
C ALA A 35 3.67 -15.43 2.77
N LYS A 36 2.83 -15.79 3.76
CA LYS A 36 3.25 -16.17 5.13
C LYS A 36 4.00 -15.05 5.86
N ILE A 37 3.64 -13.81 5.57
CA ILE A 37 4.11 -12.62 6.27
C ILE A 37 3.02 -12.24 7.28
N ASP A 38 3.37 -12.21 8.57
CA ASP A 38 2.43 -11.80 9.62
C ASP A 38 2.09 -10.30 9.45
N THR A 39 0.84 -9.92 9.73
CA THR A 39 0.35 -8.56 9.51
C THR A 39 -0.27 -7.99 10.77
N LEU A 40 -0.05 -6.68 10.98
CA LEU A 40 -0.69 -5.89 12.02
C LEU A 40 -1.41 -4.70 11.37
N LEU A 41 -2.73 -4.69 11.46
CA LEU A 41 -3.54 -3.60 10.93
C LEU A 41 -3.66 -2.47 11.97
N LEU A 42 -3.18 -1.27 11.61
CA LEU A 42 -3.31 -0.08 12.42
C LEU A 42 -4.52 0.72 11.93
N GLN A 43 -5.47 0.97 12.82
CA GLN A 43 -6.77 1.56 12.49
C GLN A 43 -7.29 2.47 13.59
N ARG A 44 -8.38 3.20 13.34
CA ARG A 44 -8.99 4.12 14.33
C ARG A 44 -9.67 3.40 15.49
N GLN A 45 -10.26 2.22 15.22
CA GLN A 45 -10.96 1.42 16.23
C GLN A 45 -9.96 0.67 17.11
N ASN A 46 -10.26 0.58 18.39
CA ASN A 46 -9.46 -0.18 19.35
C ASN A 46 -9.96 -1.63 19.40
N THR A 47 -9.39 -2.49 18.59
CA THR A 47 -9.66 -3.93 18.55
C THR A 47 -8.36 -4.70 18.42
N SER A 48 -8.30 -5.91 18.98
CA SER A 48 -7.12 -6.78 18.91
C SER A 48 -7.00 -7.55 17.60
N TYR A 49 -8.07 -7.66 16.86
CA TYR A 49 -8.10 -8.27 15.52
C TYR A 49 -9.18 -7.65 14.63
N ARG A 50 -9.06 -7.88 13.35
CA ARG A 50 -10.06 -7.57 12.33
C ARG A 50 -10.16 -8.71 11.34
N GLU A 51 -11.32 -8.82 10.74
CA GLU A 51 -11.59 -9.78 9.68
C GLU A 51 -12.37 -9.13 8.54
N CYS A 52 -12.24 -9.70 7.36
CA CYS A 52 -12.87 -9.23 6.15
C CYS A 52 -13.03 -10.41 5.18
N ILE A 53 -14.17 -10.49 4.53
CA ILE A 53 -14.36 -11.42 3.42
C ILE A 53 -13.75 -10.81 2.17
N ILE A 54 -12.87 -11.54 1.50
CA ILE A 54 -12.22 -11.16 0.26
C ILE A 54 -12.86 -11.92 -0.89
N GLN A 55 -13.39 -11.21 -1.87
CA GLN A 55 -13.80 -11.79 -3.14
C GLN A 55 -12.70 -11.59 -4.18
N LYS A 56 -12.18 -12.70 -4.69
CA LYS A 56 -11.29 -12.74 -5.84
C LYS A 56 -11.89 -13.68 -6.88
N ASP A 57 -12.16 -13.15 -8.06
CA ASP A 57 -12.92 -13.87 -9.10
C ASP A 57 -14.28 -14.34 -8.54
N ASN A 58 -14.55 -15.64 -8.54
CA ASN A 58 -15.76 -16.24 -7.98
C ASN A 58 -15.52 -16.89 -6.59
N LEU A 59 -14.35 -16.68 -5.99
CA LEU A 59 -13.97 -17.26 -4.71
C LEU A 59 -14.11 -16.24 -3.59
N PHE A 60 -14.62 -16.69 -2.44
CA PHE A 60 -14.71 -15.92 -1.21
C PHE A 60 -13.79 -16.54 -0.16
N GLU A 61 -12.90 -15.75 0.41
CA GLU A 61 -11.96 -16.19 1.43
C GLU A 61 -12.06 -15.26 2.65
N ASN A 62 -12.01 -15.83 3.85
CA ASN A 62 -11.94 -15.02 5.07
C ASN A 62 -10.48 -14.61 5.33
N CYS A 63 -10.25 -13.32 5.50
CA CYS A 63 -8.96 -12.74 5.85
C CYS A 63 -9.05 -12.14 7.26
N ARG A 64 -8.31 -12.71 8.21
CA ARG A 64 -8.25 -12.24 9.59
C ARG A 64 -6.84 -11.81 9.93
N THR A 65 -6.68 -10.66 10.61
CA THR A 65 -5.38 -10.11 11.00
C THR A 65 -5.42 -9.54 12.41
N SER A 66 -4.27 -9.53 13.08
CA SER A 66 -4.09 -8.75 14.29
C SER A 66 -4.35 -7.27 14.01
N ALA A 67 -4.93 -6.57 14.95
CA ALA A 67 -5.22 -5.15 14.80
C ALA A 67 -4.86 -4.39 16.08
N THR A 68 -4.59 -3.10 15.93
CA THR A 68 -4.38 -2.18 17.06
C THR A 68 -4.85 -0.79 16.68
N LYS A 69 -5.05 0.07 17.68
CA LYS A 69 -5.35 1.48 17.44
C LYS A 69 -4.17 2.18 16.78
N SER A 70 -4.43 3.04 15.81
CA SER A 70 -3.41 3.70 15.01
C SER A 70 -2.58 4.75 15.76
N ASP A 71 -2.95 5.09 16.98
CA ASP A 71 -2.21 5.98 17.89
C ASP A 71 -1.58 5.22 19.05
N ASN A 72 -1.50 3.88 18.99
CA ASN A 72 -0.86 3.07 20.03
C ASN A 72 0.67 3.28 19.99
N PRO A 73 1.28 3.88 21.03
CA PRO A 73 2.71 4.11 21.07
C PRO A 73 3.53 2.83 21.20
N SER A 74 2.90 1.74 21.67
CA SER A 74 3.55 0.44 21.88
C SER A 74 3.53 -0.41 20.60
N LEU A 75 4.02 0.13 19.48
CA LEU A 75 4.19 -0.66 18.27
C LEU A 75 5.20 -1.79 18.49
N PRO A 76 4.90 -3.03 18.05
CA PRO A 76 5.92 -4.08 18.01
C PRO A 76 7.01 -3.72 17.00
N THR A 77 8.11 -4.45 16.99
CA THR A 77 9.10 -4.36 15.91
C THR A 77 8.47 -4.87 14.62
N LEU A 78 8.47 -4.03 13.58
CA LEU A 78 7.96 -4.34 12.26
C LEU A 78 9.13 -4.37 11.27
N GLU A 79 9.07 -5.26 10.29
CA GLU A 79 10.01 -5.27 9.15
C GLU A 79 9.75 -4.09 8.20
N ALA A 80 8.50 -3.67 8.07
CA ALA A 80 8.07 -2.48 7.34
C ALA A 80 6.67 -2.02 7.75
N LEU A 81 6.35 -0.75 7.48
CA LEU A 81 5.02 -0.17 7.63
C LEU A 81 4.50 0.33 6.29
N ILE A 82 3.43 -0.28 5.77
CA ILE A 82 2.71 0.19 4.59
C ILE A 82 1.70 1.26 5.01
N ILE A 83 1.72 2.41 4.35
CA ILE A 83 0.76 3.49 4.56
C ILE A 83 -0.33 3.39 3.50
N ALA A 84 -1.52 2.96 3.91
CA ALA A 84 -2.68 2.73 3.04
C ALA A 84 -3.85 3.72 3.32
N THR A 85 -3.58 4.80 4.07
CA THR A 85 -4.54 5.89 4.29
C THR A 85 -4.68 6.77 3.05
N LYS A 86 -5.72 7.60 3.00
CA LYS A 86 -5.83 8.63 1.96
C LYS A 86 -4.71 9.66 2.11
N ALA A 87 -4.26 10.27 1.01
CA ALA A 87 -3.14 11.22 0.99
C ALA A 87 -3.29 12.33 2.05
N TYR A 88 -4.46 12.95 2.11
CA TYR A 88 -4.77 14.03 3.08
C TYR A 88 -4.74 13.61 4.57
N SER A 89 -4.74 12.30 4.84
CA SER A 89 -4.70 11.75 6.21
C SER A 89 -3.34 11.18 6.61
N VAL A 90 -2.36 11.14 5.70
CA VAL A 90 -1.06 10.50 5.96
C VAL A 90 -0.35 11.15 7.14
N ARG A 91 -0.21 12.48 7.11
CA ARG A 91 0.46 13.23 8.17
C ARG A 91 -0.17 12.97 9.55
N SER A 92 -1.48 13.15 9.66
CA SER A 92 -2.20 12.97 10.93
C SER A 92 -2.17 11.54 11.45
N ALA A 93 -2.10 10.55 10.56
CA ALA A 93 -2.02 9.15 10.93
C ALA A 93 -0.61 8.72 11.37
N LEU A 94 0.44 9.37 10.85
CA LEU A 94 1.84 9.05 11.18
C LEU A 94 2.34 9.77 12.44
N LEU A 95 1.86 10.98 12.73
CA LEU A 95 2.32 11.76 13.89
C LEU A 95 2.30 11.00 15.22
N PRO A 96 1.21 10.26 15.59
CA PRO A 96 1.19 9.52 16.84
C PRO A 96 2.19 8.35 16.91
N LEU A 97 2.69 7.89 15.75
CA LEU A 97 3.61 6.77 15.63
C LEU A 97 5.07 7.20 15.45
N GLN A 98 5.33 8.50 15.34
CA GLN A 98 6.61 9.05 14.93
C GLN A 98 7.77 8.54 15.81
N GLU A 99 7.64 8.65 17.12
CA GLU A 99 8.67 8.21 18.05
C GLU A 99 8.95 6.70 17.94
N ALA A 100 7.89 5.88 17.88
CA ALA A 100 8.03 4.43 17.75
C ALA A 100 8.65 4.00 16.42
N LEU A 101 8.34 4.70 15.33
CA LEU A 101 8.90 4.43 13.99
C LEU A 101 10.38 4.80 13.94
N ILE A 102 10.77 5.94 14.50
CA ILE A 102 12.16 6.42 14.52
C ILE A 102 13.00 5.51 15.43
N SER A 103 12.58 5.29 16.68
CA SER A 103 13.34 4.51 17.66
C SER A 103 13.60 3.06 17.22
N LYS A 104 12.68 2.47 16.45
CA LYS A 104 12.77 1.11 15.92
C LYS A 104 13.26 1.04 14.48
N GLN A 105 13.58 2.17 13.88
CA GLN A 105 14.04 2.29 12.49
C GLN A 105 13.16 1.55 11.48
N ILE A 106 11.83 1.59 11.67
CA ILE A 106 10.87 0.88 10.81
C ILE A 106 10.77 1.57 9.45
N PRO A 107 11.07 0.89 8.33
CA PRO A 107 10.92 1.44 6.98
C PRO A 107 9.45 1.76 6.68
N ILE A 108 9.23 2.89 6.00
CA ILE A 108 7.90 3.35 5.58
C ILE A 108 7.71 3.09 4.09
N ILE A 109 6.59 2.49 3.71
CA ILE A 109 6.21 2.26 2.31
C ILE A 109 4.91 3.01 2.02
N LEU A 110 4.98 3.99 1.13
CA LEU A 110 3.85 4.83 0.73
C LEU A 110 3.09 4.21 -0.44
N LEU A 111 1.75 4.09 -0.31
CA LEU A 111 0.85 3.58 -1.36
C LEU A 111 0.01 4.69 -2.03
N GLN A 112 0.18 5.94 -1.63
CA GLN A 112 -0.68 7.02 -2.08
C GLN A 112 -0.52 7.29 -3.58
N ASN A 113 -1.63 7.64 -4.22
CA ASN A 113 -1.63 8.18 -5.58
C ASN A 113 -1.20 9.66 -5.57
N GLY A 114 -0.63 10.11 -6.68
CA GLY A 114 -0.20 11.50 -6.86
C GLY A 114 1.19 11.78 -6.30
N LEU A 115 1.50 13.05 -6.18
CA LEU A 115 2.78 13.59 -5.77
C LEU A 115 2.62 14.38 -4.46
N GLY A 116 3.74 14.74 -3.81
CA GLY A 116 3.78 15.59 -2.63
C GLY A 116 3.71 14.86 -1.29
N VAL A 117 3.17 13.64 -1.23
CA VAL A 117 3.09 12.87 0.03
C VAL A 117 4.47 12.48 0.55
N PHE A 118 5.39 12.12 -0.35
CA PHE A 118 6.76 11.76 0.03
C PHE A 118 7.46 12.93 0.74
N GLU A 119 7.39 14.13 0.20
CA GLU A 119 8.00 15.34 0.73
C GLU A 119 7.40 15.72 2.10
N GLU A 120 6.09 15.53 2.26
CA GLU A 120 5.42 15.74 3.53
C GLU A 120 5.88 14.75 4.60
N VAL A 121 5.99 13.46 4.25
CA VAL A 121 6.46 12.42 5.16
C VAL A 121 7.95 12.58 5.44
N ARG A 122 8.78 12.97 4.47
CA ARG A 122 10.22 13.23 4.65
C ARG A 122 10.47 14.36 5.67
N LYS A 123 9.61 15.38 5.72
CA LYS A 123 9.69 16.44 6.75
C LYS A 123 9.44 15.93 8.17
N LEU A 124 8.66 14.85 8.33
CA LEU A 124 8.42 14.21 9.62
C LEU A 124 9.52 13.21 9.99
N PHE A 125 10.16 12.60 9.01
CA PHE A 125 11.08 11.48 9.15
C PHE A 125 12.34 11.71 8.29
N SER A 126 13.22 12.62 8.77
CA SER A 126 14.41 13.05 7.99
C SER A 126 15.34 11.91 7.60
N GLU A 127 15.57 10.96 8.52
CA GLU A 127 16.54 9.87 8.36
C GLU A 127 15.90 8.51 8.09
N GLN A 128 14.56 8.43 8.16
CA GLN A 128 13.85 7.16 8.03
C GLN A 128 13.90 6.64 6.59
N PRO A 129 14.10 5.33 6.37
CA PRO A 129 13.92 4.74 5.04
C PRO A 129 12.48 4.90 4.57
N ILE A 130 12.28 5.64 3.47
CA ILE A 130 10.96 5.86 2.85
C ILE A 130 11.00 5.34 1.42
N LEU A 131 10.11 4.38 1.13
CA LEU A 131 9.89 3.84 -0.19
C LEU A 131 8.49 4.21 -0.69
N ILE A 132 8.32 4.14 -2.00
CA ILE A 132 7.03 4.30 -2.66
C ILE A 132 6.70 3.00 -3.37
N LEU A 133 5.46 2.54 -3.21
CA LEU A 133 4.92 1.40 -3.93
C LEU A 133 3.74 1.87 -4.79
N SER A 134 4.03 2.28 -6.01
CA SER A 134 3.03 2.68 -7.00
C SER A 134 2.35 1.43 -7.57
N THR A 135 1.09 1.18 -7.20
CA THR A 135 0.38 -0.06 -7.56
C THR A 135 -0.78 0.18 -8.51
N SER A 136 -0.93 -0.68 -9.52
CA SER A 136 -2.10 -0.74 -10.39
C SER A 136 -3.11 -1.82 -9.96
N ASN A 137 -2.88 -2.47 -8.82
CA ASN A 137 -3.85 -3.36 -8.23
C ASN A 137 -5.03 -2.56 -7.68
N GLY A 138 -6.23 -3.11 -7.79
CA GLY A 138 -7.45 -2.46 -7.33
C GLY A 138 -8.28 -3.33 -6.40
N ALA A 139 -8.98 -2.67 -5.48
CA ALA A 139 -9.99 -3.28 -4.63
C ALA A 139 -11.02 -2.23 -4.24
N TYR A 140 -12.26 -2.66 -4.01
CA TYR A 140 -13.31 -1.81 -3.47
C TYR A 140 -14.26 -2.62 -2.57
N TRP A 141 -14.90 -1.95 -1.63
CA TRP A 141 -15.94 -2.54 -0.80
C TRP A 141 -17.24 -2.68 -1.58
N HIS A 142 -17.73 -3.91 -1.68
CA HIS A 142 -19.05 -4.21 -2.25
C HIS A 142 -20.09 -4.15 -1.13
N GLU A 143 -20.93 -3.12 -1.15
CA GLU A 143 -22.02 -2.92 -0.18
C GLU A 143 -21.61 -3.05 1.31
N TYR A 144 -20.34 -2.80 1.61
CA TYR A 144 -19.73 -3.00 2.93
C TYR A 144 -19.72 -4.44 3.46
N GLU A 145 -20.12 -5.42 2.65
CA GLU A 145 -20.17 -6.84 3.03
C GLU A 145 -18.84 -7.55 2.82
N PHE A 146 -18.23 -7.34 1.66
CA PHE A 146 -16.95 -7.95 1.32
C PHE A 146 -16.08 -7.02 0.48
N LEU A 147 -14.78 -7.29 0.52
CA LEU A 147 -13.81 -6.61 -0.33
C LEU A 147 -13.67 -7.34 -1.65
N LYS A 148 -14.05 -6.71 -2.75
CA LYS A 148 -13.85 -7.23 -4.09
C LYS A 148 -12.49 -6.79 -4.63
N LEU A 149 -11.62 -7.77 -4.93
CA LEU A 149 -10.40 -7.53 -5.68
C LEU A 149 -10.75 -7.38 -7.15
N THR A 150 -10.26 -6.30 -7.76
CA THR A 150 -10.43 -6.03 -9.19
C THR A 150 -9.19 -6.48 -9.97
N GLY A 151 -8.87 -5.85 -11.08
CA GLY A 151 -7.71 -6.23 -11.88
C GLY A 151 -6.40 -6.26 -11.09
N THR A 152 -5.54 -7.21 -11.43
CA THR A 152 -4.14 -7.25 -10.99
C THR A 152 -3.28 -6.57 -12.02
N GLY A 153 -2.47 -5.59 -11.59
CA GLY A 153 -1.55 -4.88 -12.45
C GLY A 153 -0.17 -4.72 -11.79
N PRO A 154 0.82 -4.21 -12.50
CA PRO A 154 2.16 -4.02 -11.95
C PRO A 154 2.15 -3.05 -10.78
N SER A 155 3.04 -3.31 -9.84
CA SER A 155 3.40 -2.39 -8.77
C SER A 155 4.88 -2.08 -8.87
N TYR A 156 5.25 -0.82 -8.79
CA TYR A 156 6.64 -0.36 -8.88
C TYR A 156 7.13 0.08 -7.51
N LEU A 157 8.20 -0.55 -7.03
CA LEU A 157 8.87 -0.19 -5.77
C LEU A 157 10.11 0.64 -6.07
N GLY A 158 10.23 1.79 -5.41
CA GLY A 158 11.40 2.66 -5.52
C GLY A 158 11.43 3.71 -4.41
N THR A 159 12.39 4.62 -4.48
CA THR A 159 12.52 5.77 -3.58
C THR A 159 12.81 7.03 -4.39
N LEU A 160 12.49 8.21 -3.83
CA LEU A 160 12.80 9.51 -4.45
C LEU A 160 14.14 10.08 -3.98
N ASP A 161 14.78 9.45 -3.00
CA ASP A 161 16.08 9.87 -2.49
C ASP A 161 17.00 8.67 -2.23
N ASN A 162 18.25 8.97 -1.83
CA ASN A 162 19.28 7.96 -1.57
C ASN A 162 19.30 7.51 -0.10
N SER A 163 18.28 7.80 0.70
CA SER A 163 18.24 7.46 2.13
C SER A 163 18.07 5.96 2.39
N VAL A 164 17.63 5.20 1.40
CA VAL A 164 17.31 3.78 1.56
C VAL A 164 18.46 2.92 1.04
N PRO A 165 19.14 2.14 1.91
CA PRO A 165 20.18 1.21 1.48
C PRO A 165 19.65 0.19 0.46
N ARG A 166 20.43 -0.09 -0.58
CA ARG A 166 20.04 -1.05 -1.65
C ARG A 166 19.75 -2.46 -1.09
N SER A 167 20.46 -2.85 -0.04
CA SER A 167 20.21 -4.12 0.66
C SER A 167 18.80 -4.18 1.25
N LEU A 168 18.34 -3.10 1.89
CA LEU A 168 16.99 -3.00 2.45
C LEU A 168 15.93 -3.02 1.35
N ILE A 169 16.13 -2.25 0.26
CA ILE A 169 15.24 -2.28 -0.91
C ILE A 169 15.06 -3.72 -1.41
N ASN A 170 16.16 -4.45 -1.57
CA ASN A 170 16.14 -5.82 -2.06
C ASN A 170 15.42 -6.79 -1.10
N ILE A 171 15.55 -6.62 0.21
CA ILE A 171 14.82 -7.43 1.20
C ILE A 171 13.32 -7.18 1.06
N LEU A 172 12.88 -5.92 1.11
CA LEU A 172 11.46 -5.57 1.01
C LEU A 172 10.86 -5.96 -0.34
N PHE A 173 11.62 -5.79 -1.42
CA PHE A 173 11.23 -6.24 -2.75
C PHE A 173 10.97 -7.75 -2.82
N LYS A 174 11.89 -8.57 -2.26
CA LYS A 174 11.70 -10.03 -2.20
C LYS A 174 10.45 -10.41 -1.43
N ARG A 175 10.15 -9.72 -0.30
CA ARG A 175 8.93 -9.91 0.47
C ARG A 175 7.68 -9.60 -0.35
N LEU A 176 7.67 -8.43 -1.01
CA LEU A 176 6.55 -8.02 -1.84
C LEU A 176 6.34 -8.96 -3.04
N ARG A 177 7.40 -9.43 -3.69
CA ARG A 177 7.30 -10.42 -4.76
C ARG A 177 6.75 -11.78 -4.30
N ALA A 178 7.06 -12.20 -3.08
CA ALA A 178 6.52 -13.43 -2.51
C ALA A 178 4.99 -13.42 -2.38
N THR A 179 4.36 -12.25 -2.42
CA THR A 179 2.88 -12.13 -2.44
C THR A 179 2.23 -12.70 -3.70
N GLY A 180 3.00 -12.94 -4.76
CA GLY A 180 2.50 -13.36 -6.07
C GLY A 180 1.97 -12.21 -6.93
N LEU A 181 1.92 -10.99 -6.41
CA LEU A 181 1.61 -9.80 -7.21
C LEU A 181 2.81 -9.42 -8.09
N PRO A 182 2.57 -8.85 -9.28
CA PRO A 182 3.64 -8.39 -10.15
C PRO A 182 4.29 -7.12 -9.57
N VAL A 183 5.33 -7.29 -8.76
CA VAL A 183 6.13 -6.19 -8.21
C VAL A 183 7.44 -6.08 -8.97
N LEU A 184 7.79 -4.86 -9.37
CA LEU A 184 8.99 -4.50 -10.13
C LEU A 184 9.79 -3.46 -9.36
N LEU A 185 11.12 -3.56 -9.38
CA LEU A 185 12.00 -2.48 -8.91
C LEU A 185 12.15 -1.44 -10.00
N THR A 186 12.22 -0.18 -9.59
CA THR A 186 12.54 0.93 -10.48
C THR A 186 13.54 1.88 -9.82
N ASP A 187 14.51 2.36 -10.59
CA ASP A 187 15.41 3.41 -10.16
C ASP A 187 14.83 4.81 -10.45
N ASN A 188 13.69 4.88 -11.16
CA ASN A 188 12.97 6.12 -11.45
C ASN A 188 11.48 5.98 -11.08
N ILE A 189 11.21 5.97 -9.77
CA ILE A 189 9.84 5.90 -9.27
C ILE A 189 9.03 7.16 -9.61
N LEU A 190 9.69 8.31 -9.73
CA LEU A 190 9.04 9.57 -10.10
C LEU A 190 8.36 9.47 -11.47
N LYS A 191 9.03 8.86 -12.45
CA LYS A 191 8.44 8.60 -13.78
C LYS A 191 7.16 7.77 -13.65
N GLN A 192 7.17 6.70 -12.85
CA GLN A 192 6.01 5.83 -12.64
C GLN A 192 4.84 6.57 -11.97
N LEU A 193 5.15 7.50 -11.05
CA LEU A 193 4.15 8.34 -10.40
C LEU A 193 3.52 9.33 -11.39
N TRP A 194 4.31 9.96 -12.24
CA TRP A 194 3.84 10.90 -13.28
C TRP A 194 2.97 10.19 -14.32
N GLU A 195 3.42 9.05 -14.85
CA GLU A 195 2.65 8.25 -15.81
C GLU A 195 1.28 7.85 -15.24
N LYS A 196 1.27 7.37 -13.97
CA LYS A 196 0.04 7.01 -13.29
C LYS A 196 -0.85 8.22 -13.00
N LEU A 197 -0.27 9.36 -12.63
CA LEU A 197 -1.00 10.60 -12.40
C LEU A 197 -1.68 11.07 -13.68
N LEU A 198 -0.98 11.05 -14.81
CA LEU A 198 -1.54 11.40 -16.13
C LEU A 198 -2.74 10.52 -16.48
N VAL A 199 -2.62 9.20 -16.29
CA VAL A 199 -3.73 8.26 -16.51
C VAL A 199 -4.91 8.60 -15.60
N ASN A 200 -4.67 8.83 -14.31
CA ASN A 200 -5.73 9.14 -13.36
C ASN A 200 -6.42 10.48 -13.68
N CYS A 201 -5.66 11.52 -14.00
CA CYS A 201 -6.21 12.82 -14.37
C CYS A 201 -7.01 12.77 -15.68
N SER A 202 -6.56 11.99 -16.64
CA SER A 202 -7.24 11.89 -17.93
C SER A 202 -8.47 10.99 -17.90
N ILE A 203 -8.41 9.85 -17.22
CA ILE A 203 -9.49 8.86 -17.25
C ILE A 203 -10.51 9.12 -16.14
N ASN A 204 -10.06 9.28 -14.87
CA ASN A 204 -11.00 9.40 -13.75
C ASN A 204 -11.83 10.69 -13.82
N SER A 205 -11.23 11.81 -14.25
CA SER A 205 -11.94 13.07 -14.39
C SER A 205 -12.99 13.01 -15.49
N LEU A 206 -12.67 12.40 -16.62
CA LEU A 206 -13.60 12.26 -17.73
C LEU A 206 -14.72 11.26 -17.42
N SER A 207 -14.41 10.10 -16.82
CA SER A 207 -15.43 9.12 -16.44
C SER A 207 -16.43 9.69 -15.43
N ALA A 208 -15.96 10.52 -14.50
CA ALA A 208 -16.82 11.24 -13.58
C ALA A 208 -17.70 12.28 -14.28
N LEU A 209 -17.14 13.04 -15.23
CA LEU A 209 -17.87 14.04 -16.00
C LEU A 209 -18.96 13.43 -16.89
N TRP A 210 -18.66 12.30 -17.55
CA TRP A 210 -19.60 11.59 -18.43
C TRP A 210 -20.46 10.55 -17.70
N LEU A 211 -20.29 10.37 -16.38
CA LEU A 211 -21.00 9.38 -15.57
C LEU A 211 -20.96 7.96 -16.19
N CYS A 212 -19.80 7.58 -16.72
CA CYS A 212 -19.59 6.31 -17.40
C CYS A 212 -18.42 5.52 -16.80
N ARG A 213 -18.29 4.26 -17.18
CA ARG A 213 -17.13 3.44 -16.79
C ARG A 213 -15.90 3.88 -17.59
N ASN A 214 -14.71 3.67 -17.02
CA ASN A 214 -13.44 4.04 -17.67
C ASN A 214 -13.29 3.43 -19.08
N GLY A 215 -13.78 2.19 -19.31
CA GLY A 215 -13.75 1.55 -20.63
C GLY A 215 -14.63 2.23 -21.67
N ASP A 216 -15.76 2.78 -21.26
CA ASP A 216 -16.77 3.37 -22.16
C ASP A 216 -16.35 4.77 -22.65
N LEU A 217 -15.31 5.37 -22.05
CA LEU A 217 -14.82 6.71 -22.44
C LEU A 217 -14.37 6.80 -23.89
N LEU A 218 -13.81 5.72 -24.44
CA LEU A 218 -13.26 5.70 -25.80
C LEU A 218 -14.34 5.43 -26.88
N ASP A 219 -15.53 4.99 -26.45
CA ASP A 219 -16.66 4.71 -27.34
C ASP A 219 -17.38 6.01 -27.76
N ASN A 220 -17.29 7.07 -26.93
CA ASN A 220 -17.85 8.38 -27.24
C ASN A 220 -16.80 9.27 -27.94
N PRO A 221 -17.07 9.76 -29.19
CA PRO A 221 -16.11 10.59 -29.93
C PRO A 221 -15.68 11.86 -29.21
N ASN A 222 -16.59 12.52 -28.47
CA ASN A 222 -16.32 13.77 -27.78
C ASN A 222 -15.37 13.52 -26.55
N SER A 223 -15.64 12.49 -25.75
CA SER A 223 -14.79 12.14 -24.63
C SER A 223 -13.41 11.70 -25.11
N LYS A 224 -13.34 10.94 -26.20
CA LYS A 224 -12.10 10.52 -26.84
C LYS A 224 -11.25 11.70 -27.34
N GLN A 225 -11.88 12.72 -27.90
CA GLN A 225 -11.17 13.92 -28.35
C GLN A 225 -10.59 14.70 -27.18
N ILE A 226 -11.36 14.90 -26.10
CA ILE A 226 -10.90 15.58 -24.89
C ILE A 226 -9.80 14.79 -24.22
N TRP A 227 -9.97 13.46 -24.09
CA TRP A 227 -8.94 12.58 -23.55
C TRP A 227 -7.60 12.72 -24.30
N LYS A 228 -7.61 12.72 -25.63
CA LYS A 228 -6.40 12.93 -26.43
C LYS A 228 -5.72 14.26 -26.14
N ARG A 229 -6.49 15.33 -25.94
CA ARG A 229 -5.94 16.66 -25.61
C ARG A 229 -5.28 16.67 -24.24
N ILE A 230 -5.94 16.11 -23.20
CA ILE A 230 -5.39 16.01 -21.84
C ILE A 230 -4.08 15.20 -21.85
N VAL A 231 -4.07 14.06 -22.54
CA VAL A 231 -2.85 13.24 -22.64
C VAL A 231 -1.74 14.00 -23.35
N HIS A 232 -2.04 14.70 -24.42
CA HIS A 232 -1.04 15.51 -25.16
C HIS A 232 -0.44 16.63 -24.29
N GLU A 233 -1.26 17.35 -23.54
CA GLU A 233 -0.80 18.39 -22.61
C GLU A 233 0.03 17.82 -21.46
N GLY A 234 -0.32 16.63 -20.97
CA GLY A 234 0.39 16.00 -19.83
C GLY A 234 1.71 15.32 -20.19
N VAL A 235 2.01 15.16 -21.48
CA VAL A 235 3.28 14.55 -21.96
C VAL A 235 4.32 15.62 -22.34
N GLN A 236 3.93 16.89 -22.43
CA GLN A 236 4.83 18.02 -22.64
C GLN A 236 5.53 18.42 -21.34
#